data_9456c13cbba2b59310f5eb85e9517357
#
_entry.id   9456c13cbba2b59310f5eb85e9517357
#
_cell.length_a   1.000
_cell.length_b   1.000
_cell.length_c   1.000
_cell.angle_alpha   90.00
_cell.angle_beta   90.00
_cell.angle_gamma   90.00
#
_symmetry.space_group_name_H-M   'P 1'
#
loop_
_entity.id
_entity.type
_entity.pdbx_description
1 polymer ?
#
loop_
_entity_poly.entity_id
_entity_poly.type
_entity_poly.pdbx_seq_one_letter_code
_entity_poly.pdbx_strand_id
1 'polypeptide(L)'
;IKGTFDHSSAYGWKENMMIELINDHSGISPYKNGIHHVAWIADNFDEENKILQNQNCKEVLYARAGDKNGIKFSWFDPGEKIGHFYEIYENNENLKNFYSYVYKESLGWDGTDPIRNITEIA
;
A
#
# COMPACT_ATOMS: atom_id res chain seq x y z
N ILE A 1 3.22 -13.00 -9.02
CA ILE A 1 4.55 -12.57 -9.43
C ILE A 1 5.58 -13.23 -8.54
N LYS A 2 6.58 -13.78 -9.15
CA LYS A 2 7.75 -14.33 -8.46
C LYS A 2 8.90 -13.35 -8.63
N GLY A 3 9.66 -13.15 -7.54
CA GLY A 3 10.83 -12.27 -7.54
C GLY A 3 10.60 -11.03 -6.71
N THR A 4 11.49 -10.08 -6.89
CA THR A 4 11.45 -8.82 -6.15
C THR A 4 10.59 -7.80 -6.88
N PHE A 5 9.65 -7.22 -6.16
CA PHE A 5 8.89 -6.07 -6.67
C PHE A 5 9.69 -4.81 -6.38
N ASP A 6 10.06 -4.09 -7.43
CA ASP A 6 10.86 -2.87 -7.33
C ASP A 6 9.98 -1.63 -7.51
N HIS A 7 9.97 -0.79 -6.49
CA HIS A 7 9.19 0.43 -6.49
C HIS A 7 9.78 1.47 -5.53
N SER A 8 9.33 2.69 -5.66
CA SER A 8 9.60 3.77 -4.72
C SER A 8 8.29 4.38 -4.26
N SER A 9 8.21 4.74 -2.99
CA SER A 9 6.99 5.31 -2.42
C SER A 9 7.28 6.54 -1.60
N ALA A 10 6.36 7.50 -1.62
CA ALA A 10 6.34 8.63 -0.72
C ALA A 10 4.94 8.70 -0.09
N TYR A 11 4.89 8.96 1.21
CA TYR A 11 3.65 8.92 1.98
C TYR A 11 3.32 10.29 2.53
N GLY A 12 2.04 10.62 2.51
CA GLY A 12 1.52 11.84 3.09
C GLY A 12 0.13 11.61 3.65
N TRP A 13 -0.44 12.67 4.20
CA TRP A 13 -1.77 12.59 4.78
C TRP A 13 -2.61 13.77 4.31
N LYS A 14 -3.83 13.48 3.87
CA LYS A 14 -4.79 14.51 3.50
C LYS A 14 -6.13 14.19 4.13
N GLU A 15 -6.63 15.10 4.96
CA GLU A 15 -7.90 14.96 5.67
C GLU A 15 -7.92 13.67 6.51
N ASN A 16 -8.67 12.66 6.09
CA ASN A 16 -8.84 11.41 6.81
C ASN A 16 -8.11 10.26 6.13
N MET A 17 -7.19 10.54 5.21
CA MET A 17 -6.67 9.47 4.35
C MET A 17 -5.16 9.54 4.20
N MET A 18 -4.52 8.38 4.33
CA MET A 18 -3.13 8.19 3.94
C MET A 18 -3.03 8.22 2.41
N ILE A 19 -2.10 9.02 1.90
CA ILE A 19 -1.80 9.06 0.47
C ILE A 19 -0.42 8.44 0.24
N GLU A 20 -0.34 7.54 -0.72
CA GLU A 20 0.93 7.00 -1.21
C GLU A 20 1.14 7.41 -2.66
N LEU A 21 2.26 8.06 -2.91
CA LEU A 21 2.73 8.29 -4.28
C LEU A 21 3.67 7.15 -4.62
N ILE A 22 3.27 6.32 -5.58
CA ILE A 22 4.05 5.14 -5.94
C ILE A 22 4.65 5.29 -7.34
N ASN A 23 5.93 4.95 -7.46
CA ASN A 23 6.61 4.79 -8.72
C ASN A 23 6.94 3.31 -8.91
N ASP A 24 6.22 2.65 -9.79
CA ASP A 24 6.38 1.23 -10.08
C ASP A 24 7.50 1.04 -11.09
N HIS A 25 8.68 0.68 -10.62
CA HIS A 25 9.84 0.42 -11.47
C HIS A 25 9.72 -0.91 -12.22
N SER A 26 8.91 -1.83 -11.70
CA SER A 26 8.70 -3.15 -12.32
C SER A 26 7.69 -3.13 -13.45
N GLY A 27 6.84 -2.11 -13.51
CA GLY A 27 5.85 -1.96 -14.57
C GLY A 27 4.77 -3.04 -14.57
N ILE A 28 4.42 -3.61 -13.42
CA ILE A 28 3.47 -4.71 -13.35
C ILE A 28 2.02 -4.26 -13.52
N SER A 29 1.73 -3.00 -13.20
CA SER A 29 0.37 -2.50 -13.30
C SER A 29 0.01 -2.20 -14.76
N PRO A 30 -1.15 -2.67 -15.25
CA PRO A 30 -1.66 -2.26 -16.54
C PRO A 30 -2.22 -0.84 -16.52
N TYR A 31 -2.42 -0.28 -15.33
CA TYR A 31 -2.99 1.06 -15.12
C TYR A 31 -1.86 2.06 -14.99
N LYS A 32 -1.62 2.87 -16.03
CA LYS A 32 -0.37 3.64 -16.16
C LYS A 32 -0.34 4.92 -15.35
N ASN A 33 -1.42 5.70 -15.33
CA ASN A 33 -1.47 6.98 -14.66
C ASN A 33 -2.78 7.09 -13.88
N GLY A 34 -2.76 7.85 -12.80
CA GLY A 34 -3.92 8.02 -11.94
C GLY A 34 -3.85 7.15 -10.70
N ILE A 35 -4.98 6.62 -10.25
CA ILE A 35 -5.02 5.79 -9.05
C ILE A 35 -4.37 4.45 -9.33
N HIS A 36 -3.33 4.10 -8.56
CA HIS A 36 -2.65 2.82 -8.66
C HIS A 36 -3.38 1.76 -7.83
N HIS A 37 -3.73 2.10 -6.60
CA HIS A 37 -4.44 1.17 -5.71
C HIS A 37 -5.21 1.92 -4.64
N VAL A 38 -6.18 1.20 -4.06
CA VAL A 38 -6.86 1.56 -2.81
C VAL A 38 -6.55 0.45 -1.82
N ALA A 39 -6.19 0.81 -0.60
CA ALA A 39 -5.70 -0.15 0.38
C ALA A 39 -6.50 -0.11 1.68
N TRP A 40 -6.59 -1.26 2.34
CA TRP A 40 -7.14 -1.35 3.70
C TRP A 40 -6.44 -2.45 4.49
N ILE A 41 -6.56 -2.34 5.81
CA ILE A 41 -6.02 -3.34 6.74
C ILE A 41 -7.12 -4.37 6.96
N ALA A 42 -6.84 -5.64 6.67
CA ALA A 42 -7.78 -6.73 6.85
C ALA A 42 -7.68 -7.24 8.29
N ASP A 43 -8.83 -7.45 8.94
CA ASP A 43 -8.85 -8.05 10.28
C ASP A 43 -8.32 -9.49 10.24
N ASN A 44 -8.66 -10.23 9.18
CA ASN A 44 -8.13 -11.54 8.88
C ASN A 44 -7.66 -11.57 7.43
N PHE A 45 -6.35 -11.53 7.23
CA PHE A 45 -5.75 -11.41 5.90
C PHE A 45 -6.15 -12.58 4.99
N ASP A 46 -6.04 -13.80 5.48
CA ASP A 46 -6.30 -14.99 4.65
C ASP A 46 -7.78 -15.09 4.26
N GLU A 47 -8.67 -14.73 5.16
CA GLU A 47 -10.11 -14.70 4.88
C GLU A 47 -10.45 -13.62 3.85
N GLU A 48 -9.92 -12.42 4.03
CA GLU A 48 -10.14 -11.31 3.09
C GLU A 48 -9.60 -11.64 1.69
N ASN A 49 -8.46 -12.29 1.63
CA ASN A 49 -7.88 -12.76 0.38
C ASN A 49 -8.85 -13.69 -0.36
N LYS A 50 -9.44 -14.66 0.35
CA LYS A 50 -10.42 -15.58 -0.23
C LYS A 50 -11.68 -14.86 -0.70
N ILE A 51 -12.16 -13.89 0.06
CA ILE A 51 -13.33 -13.10 -0.29
C ILE A 51 -13.10 -12.37 -1.62
N LEU A 52 -11.95 -11.71 -1.75
CA LEU A 52 -11.61 -10.99 -2.97
C LEU A 52 -11.48 -11.92 -4.18
N GLN A 53 -10.85 -13.07 -4.00
CA GLN A 53 -10.76 -14.05 -5.08
C GLN A 53 -12.12 -14.58 -5.50
N ASN A 54 -13.03 -14.80 -4.54
CA ASN A 54 -14.40 -15.23 -4.82
C ASN A 54 -15.22 -14.15 -5.54
N GLN A 55 -14.81 -12.90 -5.45
CA GLN A 55 -15.40 -11.77 -6.18
C GLN A 55 -14.74 -11.53 -7.53
N ASN A 56 -13.99 -12.50 -8.03
CA ASN A 56 -13.28 -12.42 -9.31
C ASN A 56 -12.18 -11.35 -9.34
N CYS A 57 -11.64 -10.99 -8.18
CA CYS A 57 -10.45 -10.15 -8.10
C CYS A 57 -9.22 -11.06 -8.16
N LYS A 58 -8.41 -10.90 -9.20
CA LYS A 58 -7.23 -11.74 -9.40
C LYS A 58 -6.07 -11.24 -8.53
N GLU A 59 -5.50 -12.10 -7.70
CA GLU A 59 -4.28 -11.76 -6.96
C GLU A 59 -3.11 -11.68 -7.93
N VAL A 60 -2.52 -10.48 -8.06
CA VAL A 60 -1.40 -10.24 -8.97
C VAL A 60 -0.06 -10.17 -8.24
N LEU A 61 -0.08 -9.90 -6.94
CA LEU A 61 1.13 -9.84 -6.11
C LEU A 61 0.78 -10.25 -4.69
N TYR A 62 1.62 -11.10 -4.11
CA TYR A 62 1.65 -11.39 -2.68
C TYR A 62 3.10 -11.22 -2.22
N ALA A 63 3.30 -10.42 -1.17
CA ALA A 63 4.64 -10.15 -0.68
C ALA A 63 4.64 -9.80 0.80
N ARG A 64 5.84 -9.64 1.35
CA ARG A 64 6.05 -9.08 2.68
C ARG A 64 6.84 -7.79 2.54
N ALA A 65 6.43 -6.77 3.27
CA ALA A 65 7.12 -5.48 3.25
C ALA A 65 8.45 -5.61 3.99
N GLY A 66 9.51 -5.17 3.34
CA GLY A 66 10.85 -5.18 3.91
C GLY A 66 11.55 -6.51 3.75
N ASP A 67 11.41 -7.42 4.70
CA ASP A 67 12.08 -8.72 4.69
C ASP A 67 11.09 -9.87 4.88
N LYS A 68 11.62 -11.09 5.04
CA LYS A 68 10.81 -12.31 5.19
C LYS A 68 9.90 -12.32 6.42
N ASN A 69 10.15 -11.44 7.39
CA ASN A 69 9.35 -11.30 8.60
C ASN A 69 8.45 -10.06 8.55
N GLY A 70 8.44 -9.36 7.41
CA GLY A 70 7.66 -8.16 7.22
C GLY A 70 6.17 -8.42 7.11
N ILE A 71 5.43 -7.35 7.04
CA ILE A 71 3.96 -7.34 6.97
C ILE A 71 3.52 -7.92 5.64
N LYS A 72 2.60 -8.89 5.69
CA LYS A 72 1.98 -9.44 4.48
C LYS A 72 1.12 -8.41 3.80
N PHE A 73 1.20 -8.36 2.48
CA PHE A 73 0.26 -7.60 1.67
C PHE A 73 0.03 -8.29 0.33
N SER A 74 -1.11 -8.00 -0.27
CA SER A 74 -1.43 -8.51 -1.61
C SER A 74 -2.09 -7.42 -2.44
N TRP A 75 -1.85 -7.46 -3.73
CA TRP A 75 -2.55 -6.67 -4.72
C TRP A 75 -3.49 -7.57 -5.52
N PHE A 76 -4.69 -7.06 -5.76
CA PHE A 76 -5.72 -7.73 -6.54
C PHE A 76 -6.14 -6.85 -7.70
N ASP A 77 -6.36 -7.45 -8.85
CA ASP A 77 -6.88 -6.76 -10.02
C ASP A 77 -8.39 -7.04 -10.13
N PRO A 78 -9.25 -6.04 -9.86
CA PRO A 78 -10.70 -6.22 -9.97
C PRO A 78 -11.23 -6.06 -11.40
N GLY A 79 -10.36 -5.68 -12.35
CA GLY A 79 -10.72 -5.50 -13.75
C GLY A 79 -10.73 -4.06 -14.22
N GLU A 80 -10.78 -3.90 -15.53
CA GLU A 80 -10.66 -2.59 -16.18
C GLU A 80 -11.76 -1.61 -15.81
N LYS A 81 -12.95 -2.10 -15.45
CA LYS A 81 -14.07 -1.22 -15.08
C LYS A 81 -13.78 -0.44 -13.81
N ILE A 82 -13.01 -1.04 -12.88
CA ILE A 82 -12.56 -0.36 -11.67
C ILE A 82 -11.31 0.46 -11.99
N GLY A 83 -10.35 -0.12 -12.73
CA GLY A 83 -9.22 0.61 -13.27
C GLY A 83 -8.08 0.89 -12.32
N HIS A 84 -8.04 0.21 -11.18
CA HIS A 84 -6.93 0.26 -10.23
C HIS A 84 -6.90 -1.01 -9.39
N PHE A 85 -5.78 -1.27 -8.72
CA PHE A 85 -5.67 -2.41 -7.82
C PHE A 85 -6.38 -2.17 -6.49
N TYR A 86 -6.74 -3.27 -5.83
CA TYR A 86 -7.03 -3.31 -4.41
C TYR A 86 -5.81 -3.87 -3.68
N GLU A 87 -5.48 -3.29 -2.55
CA GLU A 87 -4.39 -3.77 -1.71
C GLU A 87 -4.90 -4.07 -0.31
N ILE A 88 -4.56 -5.25 0.20
CA ILE A 88 -4.85 -5.59 1.59
C ILE A 88 -3.56 -5.82 2.35
N TYR A 89 -3.53 -5.36 3.60
CA TYR A 89 -2.45 -5.59 4.55
C TYR A 89 -2.95 -6.47 5.69
N GLU A 90 -2.06 -7.30 6.23
CA GLU A 90 -2.39 -7.95 7.49
C GLU A 90 -2.48 -6.91 8.63
N ASN A 91 -3.31 -7.21 9.63
CA ASN A 91 -3.46 -6.34 10.81
C ASN A 91 -2.17 -6.42 11.65
N ASN A 92 -1.43 -5.33 11.69
CA ASN A 92 -0.10 -5.27 12.29
C ASN A 92 0.12 -3.94 12.97
N GLU A 93 0.60 -3.97 14.22
CA GLU A 93 0.81 -2.77 15.02
C GLU A 93 1.89 -1.85 14.42
N ASN A 94 2.94 -2.40 13.82
CA ASN A 94 3.97 -1.58 13.20
C ASN A 94 3.43 -0.78 12.01
N LEU A 95 2.52 -1.37 11.25
CA LEU A 95 1.85 -0.67 10.15
C LEU A 95 0.98 0.46 10.69
N LYS A 96 0.21 0.20 11.75
CA LYS A 96 -0.63 1.21 12.38
C LYS A 96 0.20 2.35 12.96
N ASN A 97 1.34 2.01 13.55
CA ASN A 97 2.27 3.02 14.08
C ASN A 97 2.84 3.89 12.97
N PHE A 98 3.14 3.30 11.83
CA PHE A 98 3.59 4.05 10.64
C PHE A 98 2.52 5.02 10.17
N TYR A 99 1.27 4.58 10.06
CA TYR A 99 0.15 5.45 9.68
C TYR A 99 -0.02 6.59 10.68
N SER A 100 0.05 6.29 11.97
CA SER A 100 -0.05 7.31 13.03
C SER A 100 1.09 8.33 12.93
N TYR A 101 2.28 7.87 12.62
CA TYR A 101 3.43 8.74 12.43
C TYR A 101 3.20 9.72 11.27
N VAL A 102 2.79 9.22 10.12
CA VAL A 102 2.53 10.08 8.94
C VAL A 102 1.44 11.10 9.27
N TYR A 103 0.39 10.67 9.95
CA TYR A 103 -0.69 11.55 10.37
C TYR A 103 -0.17 12.67 11.28
N LYS A 104 0.60 12.33 12.32
CA LYS A 104 1.13 13.30 13.27
C LYS A 104 2.07 14.30 12.59
N GLU A 105 2.88 13.83 11.66
CA GLU A 105 3.79 14.71 10.92
C GLU A 105 3.05 15.67 9.99
N SER A 106 1.83 15.35 9.59
CA SER A 106 1.00 16.23 8.79
C SER A 106 0.39 17.37 9.59
N LEU A 107 0.25 17.19 10.90
CA LEU A 107 -0.38 18.20 11.77
C LEU A 107 0.53 19.40 11.93
N GLY A 108 0.01 20.59 11.62
CA GLY A 108 0.78 21.83 11.75
C GLY A 108 1.95 21.96 10.78
N TRP A 109 2.01 21.15 9.75
CA TRP A 109 3.07 21.25 8.74
C TRP A 109 2.99 22.60 8.02
N ASP A 110 4.13 23.27 7.91
CA ASP A 110 4.22 24.63 7.39
C ASP A 110 4.54 24.72 5.90
N GLY A 111 4.61 23.57 5.22
CA GLY A 111 4.92 23.50 3.80
C GLY A 111 6.41 23.42 3.47
N THR A 112 7.28 23.44 4.48
CA THR A 112 8.73 23.26 4.29
C THR A 112 9.11 21.81 4.47
N ASP A 113 10.29 21.40 3.96
CA ASP A 113 10.81 20.04 4.03
C ASP A 113 9.74 19.01 3.63
N PRO A 114 9.24 19.06 2.40
CA PRO A 114 8.14 18.18 2.00
C PRO A 114 8.55 16.72 1.90
N ILE A 115 9.84 16.44 1.72
CA ILE A 115 10.34 15.08 1.61
C ILE A 115 11.29 14.82 2.76
N ARG A 116 10.90 13.84 3.60
CA ARG A 116 11.69 13.44 4.78
C ARG A 116 11.92 11.95 4.74
N ASN A 117 13.11 11.53 5.16
CA ASN A 117 13.50 10.14 5.12
C ASN A 117 12.89 9.39 6.31
N ILE A 118 12.17 8.30 6.04
CA ILE A 118 11.53 7.49 7.08
C ILE A 118 12.47 6.46 7.72
N THR A 119 13.68 6.28 7.21
CA THR A 119 14.62 5.30 7.78
C THR A 119 15.02 5.62 9.22
N GLU A 120 14.84 6.85 9.65
CA GLU A 120 15.12 7.28 11.02
C GLU A 120 14.00 6.95 12.01
N ILE A 121 12.88 6.38 11.52
CA ILE A 121 11.68 6.11 12.31
C ILE A 121 11.64 4.66 12.77
N ALA A 122 12.40 3.82 12.17
CA ALA A 122 12.39 2.38 12.44
C ALA A 122 12.85 2.06 13.88
#